data_553950022e218966abd6f2452166405f
#
_entry.id   553950022e218966abd6f2452166405f
#
_cell.length_a   1.000
_cell.length_b   1.000
_cell.length_c   1.000
_cell.angle_alpha   90.00
_cell.angle_beta   90.00
_cell.angle_gamma   90.00
#
_symmetry.space_group_name_H-M   'P 1'
#
loop_
_entity.id
_entity.type
_entity.pdbx_description
1 polymer ?
#
loop_
_entity_poly.entity_id
_entity_poly.type
_entity_poly.pdbx_seq_one_letter_code
_entity_poly.pdbx_strand_id
1 'polypeptide(L)'
;MIRAIALKEWRLLFASPLAWVVLAFLQLVFAWVFLSRLNTFLELQPQIAATPGAPGLTEIVAAPVFGTATIILLMVVPLLSMRLVAEERRSQTLPFLMSAPVSITQIVLGKFLALLGILALAVGLIVAMCLSLTFGGRLDLGLLAANALGLLLLAGSFAAVGLYLSCLTAQPLVAAVGTFAALLALWLINISATDPGSLLHVLSLIQHFETFSKGTVALKDLGYYLVLIALFLLLSIRRLDADRLRA
;
A
#
# COMPACT_ATOMS: atom_id res chain seq x y z
N MET A 1 17.78 -17.23 -2.06
CA MET A 1 16.46 -17.89 -2.10
C MET A 1 15.30 -16.88 -2.10
N ILE A 2 15.18 -15.95 -1.13
CA ILE A 2 14.08 -14.95 -1.08
C ILE A 2 13.91 -14.20 -2.40
N ARG A 3 15.01 -13.67 -2.99
CA ARG A 3 14.97 -12.95 -4.28
C ARG A 3 14.44 -13.80 -5.44
N ALA A 4 14.78 -15.09 -5.46
CA ALA A 4 14.32 -16.01 -6.51
C ALA A 4 12.81 -16.24 -6.42
N ILE A 5 12.28 -16.41 -5.19
CA ILE A 5 10.83 -16.54 -4.93
C ILE A 5 10.12 -15.24 -5.29
N ALA A 6 10.61 -14.09 -4.82
CA ALA A 6 10.04 -12.80 -5.13
C ALA A 6 9.98 -12.53 -6.63
N LEU A 7 11.05 -12.83 -7.38
CA LEU A 7 11.10 -12.65 -8.83
C LEU A 7 10.14 -13.62 -9.56
N LYS A 8 10.05 -14.87 -9.11
CA LYS A 8 9.07 -15.84 -9.64
C LYS A 8 7.66 -15.33 -9.43
N GLU A 9 7.29 -14.94 -8.21
CA GLU A 9 5.96 -14.42 -7.88
C GLU A 9 5.65 -13.13 -8.66
N TRP A 10 6.63 -12.23 -8.78
CA TRP A 10 6.47 -11.02 -9.59
C TRP A 10 6.16 -11.37 -11.06
N ARG A 11 6.93 -12.27 -11.65
CA ARG A 11 6.67 -12.72 -13.03
C ARG A 11 5.28 -13.36 -13.18
N LEU A 12 4.83 -14.13 -12.20
CA LEU A 12 3.49 -14.72 -12.20
C LEU A 12 2.39 -13.66 -12.12
N LEU A 13 2.57 -12.62 -11.30
CA LEU A 13 1.63 -11.51 -11.18
C LEU A 13 1.52 -10.74 -12.50
N PHE A 14 2.65 -10.46 -13.17
CA PHE A 14 2.67 -9.77 -14.47
C PHE A 14 2.30 -10.68 -15.67
N ALA A 15 2.39 -12.00 -15.53
CA ALA A 15 1.84 -12.94 -16.52
C ALA A 15 0.30 -12.95 -16.49
N SER A 16 -0.32 -12.51 -15.39
CA SER A 16 -1.77 -12.38 -15.27
C SER A 16 -2.24 -11.04 -15.85
N PRO A 17 -3.30 -11.02 -16.67
CA PRO A 17 -3.92 -9.78 -17.14
C PRO A 17 -4.38 -8.87 -16.00
N LEU A 18 -4.70 -9.44 -14.83
CA LEU A 18 -5.21 -8.72 -13.66
C LEU A 18 -4.25 -7.60 -13.20
N ALA A 19 -2.94 -7.89 -13.11
CA ALA A 19 -1.98 -6.89 -12.66
C ALA A 19 -1.92 -5.68 -13.60
N TRP A 20 -1.95 -5.94 -14.92
CA TRP A 20 -1.95 -4.88 -15.93
C TRP A 20 -3.24 -4.04 -15.89
N VAL A 21 -4.40 -4.70 -15.79
CA VAL A 21 -5.70 -4.02 -15.68
C VAL A 21 -5.74 -3.16 -14.42
N VAL A 22 -5.28 -3.68 -13.29
CA VAL A 22 -5.24 -2.95 -12.03
C VAL A 22 -4.30 -1.74 -12.12
N LEU A 23 -3.08 -1.91 -12.65
CA LEU A 23 -2.14 -0.79 -12.81
C LEU A 23 -2.67 0.27 -13.79
N ALA A 24 -3.27 -0.16 -14.90
CA ALA A 24 -3.88 0.78 -15.87
C ALA A 24 -5.04 1.55 -15.26
N PHE A 25 -5.92 0.87 -14.51
CA PHE A 25 -7.02 1.51 -13.79
C PHE A 25 -6.51 2.51 -12.75
N LEU A 26 -5.54 2.11 -11.94
CA LEU A 26 -4.91 2.99 -10.95
C LEU A 26 -4.33 4.24 -11.61
N GLN A 27 -3.57 4.05 -12.70
CA GLN A 27 -2.93 5.16 -13.40
C GLN A 27 -3.97 6.11 -14.02
N LEU A 28 -5.06 5.56 -14.58
CA LEU A 28 -6.16 6.38 -15.13
C LEU A 28 -6.81 7.24 -14.04
N VAL A 29 -7.14 6.64 -12.89
CA VAL A 29 -7.77 7.37 -11.78
C VAL A 29 -6.82 8.41 -11.19
N PHE A 30 -5.55 8.07 -10.99
CA PHE A 30 -4.56 9.02 -10.47
C PHE A 30 -4.30 10.17 -11.45
N ALA A 31 -4.25 9.89 -12.76
CA ALA A 31 -4.13 10.92 -13.78
C ALA A 31 -5.34 11.85 -13.79
N TRP A 32 -6.54 11.31 -13.64
CA TRP A 32 -7.76 12.11 -13.51
C TRP A 32 -7.72 13.04 -12.30
N VAL A 33 -7.39 12.51 -11.13
CA VAL A 33 -7.28 13.30 -9.90
C VAL A 33 -6.19 14.36 -10.04
N PHE A 34 -5.04 14.00 -10.60
CA PHE A 34 -3.94 14.91 -10.83
C PHE A 34 -4.33 16.09 -11.73
N LEU A 35 -4.95 15.81 -12.89
CA LEU A 35 -5.41 16.85 -13.82
C LEU A 35 -6.48 17.75 -13.18
N SER A 36 -7.41 17.16 -12.42
CA SER A 36 -8.42 17.92 -11.68
C SER A 36 -7.78 18.88 -10.68
N ARG A 37 -6.78 18.42 -9.91
CA ARG A 37 -6.06 19.26 -8.94
C ARG A 37 -5.18 20.31 -9.60
N LEU A 38 -4.60 19.97 -10.76
CA LEU A 38 -3.84 20.93 -11.57
C LEU A 38 -4.74 22.06 -12.07
N ASN A 39 -5.94 21.77 -12.58
CA ASN A 39 -6.90 22.78 -12.99
C ASN A 39 -7.29 23.68 -11.81
N THR A 40 -7.58 23.10 -10.65
CA THR A 40 -7.88 23.88 -9.43
C THR A 40 -6.71 24.82 -9.06
N PHE A 41 -5.47 24.33 -9.18
CA PHE A 41 -4.28 25.17 -8.92
C PHE A 41 -4.19 26.34 -9.91
N LEU A 42 -4.42 26.09 -11.21
CA LEU A 42 -4.36 27.13 -12.24
C LEU A 42 -5.44 28.21 -12.02
N GLU A 43 -6.64 27.83 -11.59
CA GLU A 43 -7.71 28.77 -11.26
C GLU A 43 -7.38 29.62 -10.02
N LEU A 44 -6.71 29.03 -9.01
CA LEU A 44 -6.35 29.70 -7.78
C LEU A 44 -5.03 30.48 -7.89
N GLN A 45 -4.26 30.29 -8.96
CA GLN A 45 -2.93 30.89 -9.14
C GLN A 45 -2.89 32.43 -8.94
N PRO A 46 -3.88 33.23 -9.43
CA PRO A 46 -3.86 34.68 -9.18
C PRO A 46 -4.02 35.05 -7.70
N GLN A 47 -4.81 34.28 -6.95
CA GLN A 47 -5.06 34.49 -5.53
C GLN A 47 -3.83 34.04 -4.70
N ILE A 48 -3.23 32.92 -5.05
CA ILE A 48 -2.01 32.37 -4.43
C ILE A 48 -0.85 33.35 -4.58
N ALA A 49 -0.69 33.92 -5.76
CA ALA A 49 0.37 34.90 -6.04
C ALA A 49 0.23 36.20 -5.22
N ALA A 50 -0.99 36.56 -4.82
CA ALA A 50 -1.28 37.74 -4.02
C ALA A 50 -1.14 37.53 -2.50
N THR A 51 -1.03 36.25 -2.04
CA THR A 51 -1.05 35.92 -0.60
C THR A 51 0.33 35.40 -0.17
N PRO A 52 1.08 36.14 0.69
CA PRO A 52 2.33 35.63 1.25
C PRO A 52 2.10 34.37 2.10
N GLY A 53 2.85 33.30 1.85
CA GLY A 53 2.72 32.03 2.57
C GLY A 53 1.61 31.12 2.08
N ALA A 54 1.03 31.39 0.91
CA ALA A 54 0.03 30.52 0.30
C ALA A 54 0.61 29.10 0.02
N PRO A 55 -0.23 28.06 0.06
CA PRO A 55 0.19 26.68 -0.18
C PRO A 55 0.79 26.54 -1.58
N GLY A 56 1.86 25.77 -1.67
CA GLY A 56 2.61 25.58 -2.91
C GLY A 56 1.92 24.59 -3.87
N LEU A 57 2.48 24.49 -5.09
CA LEU A 57 2.06 23.55 -6.12
C LEU A 57 2.01 22.11 -5.61
N THR A 58 2.99 21.70 -4.80
CA THR A 58 3.09 20.36 -4.24
C THR A 58 1.95 20.06 -3.25
N GLU A 59 1.58 21.02 -2.42
CA GLU A 59 0.51 20.86 -1.43
C GLU A 59 -0.88 20.80 -2.07
N ILE A 60 -1.12 21.62 -3.10
CA ILE A 60 -2.43 21.69 -3.75
C ILE A 60 -2.64 20.55 -4.75
N VAL A 61 -1.58 20.11 -5.44
CA VAL A 61 -1.70 19.10 -6.50
C VAL A 61 -1.21 17.72 -6.03
N ALA A 62 0.03 17.61 -5.57
CA ALA A 62 0.61 16.30 -5.26
C ALA A 62 0.01 15.68 -3.99
N ALA A 63 -0.02 16.38 -2.86
CA ALA A 63 -0.51 15.81 -1.60
C ALA A 63 -1.94 15.24 -1.68
N PRO A 64 -2.94 15.86 -2.33
CA PRO A 64 -4.26 15.26 -2.52
C PRO A 64 -4.27 14.01 -3.40
N VAL A 65 -3.37 13.88 -4.37
CA VAL A 65 -3.23 12.66 -5.18
C VAL A 65 -2.80 11.49 -4.30
N PHE A 66 -1.79 11.69 -3.44
CA PHE A 66 -1.35 10.68 -2.47
C PHE A 66 -2.46 10.35 -1.45
N GLY A 67 -3.19 11.36 -0.96
CA GLY A 67 -4.34 11.16 -0.08
C GLY A 67 -5.44 10.30 -0.73
N THR A 68 -5.77 10.57 -2.00
CA THR A 68 -6.73 9.74 -2.75
C THR A 68 -6.19 8.32 -2.97
N ALA A 69 -4.88 8.17 -3.18
CA ALA A 69 -4.25 6.88 -3.35
C ALA A 69 -4.39 5.97 -2.12
N THR A 70 -4.44 6.52 -0.89
CA THR A 70 -4.66 5.72 0.33
C THR A 70 -6.00 4.98 0.28
N ILE A 71 -7.06 5.66 -0.15
CA ILE A 71 -8.42 5.11 -0.25
C ILE A 71 -8.51 4.08 -1.37
N ILE A 72 -7.91 4.38 -2.52
CA ILE A 72 -7.93 3.47 -3.67
C ILE A 72 -7.14 2.19 -3.38
N LEU A 73 -5.98 2.30 -2.73
CA LEU A 73 -5.18 1.14 -2.33
C LEU A 73 -5.89 0.25 -1.32
N LEU A 74 -6.75 0.81 -0.45
CA LEU A 74 -7.59 0.04 0.46
C LEU A 74 -8.51 -0.93 -0.30
N MET A 75 -8.97 -0.56 -1.51
CA MET A 75 -9.80 -1.42 -2.37
C MET A 75 -8.97 -2.37 -3.24
N VAL A 76 -7.82 -1.91 -3.71
CA VAL A 76 -7.00 -2.63 -4.70
C VAL A 76 -6.10 -3.68 -4.06
N VAL A 77 -5.52 -3.39 -2.89
CA VAL A 77 -4.60 -4.34 -2.22
C VAL A 77 -5.29 -5.67 -1.88
N PRO A 78 -6.54 -5.74 -1.40
CA PRO A 78 -7.25 -6.99 -1.21
C PRO A 78 -7.34 -7.86 -2.48
N LEU A 79 -7.58 -7.24 -3.65
CA LEU A 79 -7.66 -7.95 -4.93
C LEU A 79 -6.31 -8.52 -5.38
N LEU A 80 -5.22 -7.82 -5.09
CA LEU A 80 -3.86 -8.28 -5.42
C LEU A 80 -3.37 -9.35 -4.44
N SER A 81 -3.66 -9.19 -3.15
CA SER A 81 -3.18 -10.09 -2.09
C SER A 81 -3.94 -11.40 -1.99
N MET A 82 -5.21 -11.45 -2.42
CA MET A 82 -6.09 -12.60 -2.25
C MET A 82 -5.53 -13.91 -2.83
N ARG A 83 -4.75 -13.83 -3.92
CA ARG A 83 -4.22 -14.99 -4.64
C ARG A 83 -2.89 -15.50 -4.11
N LEU A 84 -2.18 -14.74 -3.27
CA LEU A 84 -0.80 -15.02 -2.89
C LEU A 84 -0.60 -16.41 -2.24
N VAL A 85 -1.52 -16.84 -1.39
CA VAL A 85 -1.49 -18.14 -0.72
C VAL A 85 -2.79 -18.91 -0.92
N ALA A 86 -3.95 -18.25 -0.92
CA ALA A 86 -5.25 -18.90 -1.05
C ALA A 86 -5.39 -19.65 -2.38
N GLU A 87 -4.81 -19.15 -3.48
CA GLU A 87 -4.80 -19.84 -4.78
C GLU A 87 -3.98 -21.13 -4.74
N GLU A 88 -2.79 -21.12 -4.10
CA GLU A 88 -1.96 -22.32 -3.93
C GLU A 88 -2.63 -23.36 -3.01
N ARG A 89 -3.35 -22.89 -2.02
CA ARG A 89 -4.16 -23.76 -1.15
C ARG A 89 -5.34 -24.37 -1.90
N ARG A 90 -6.03 -23.58 -2.73
CA ARG A 90 -7.14 -24.03 -3.57
C ARG A 90 -6.70 -25.04 -4.62
N SER A 91 -5.56 -24.79 -5.28
CA SER A 91 -5.00 -25.66 -6.32
C SER A 91 -4.23 -26.86 -5.79
N GLN A 92 -4.18 -27.05 -4.45
CA GLN A 92 -3.45 -28.14 -3.79
C GLN A 92 -1.94 -28.14 -4.09
N THR A 93 -1.37 -26.99 -4.49
CA THR A 93 0.06 -26.85 -4.78
C THR A 93 0.88 -26.43 -3.56
N LEU A 94 0.21 -25.98 -2.49
CA LEU A 94 0.85 -25.57 -1.25
C LEU A 94 1.71 -26.69 -0.61
N PRO A 95 1.29 -27.97 -0.56
CA PRO A 95 2.12 -29.06 -0.02
C PRO A 95 3.43 -29.24 -0.78
N PHE A 96 3.42 -29.09 -2.11
CA PHE A 96 4.65 -29.16 -2.93
C PHE A 96 5.60 -28.00 -2.62
N LEU A 97 5.06 -26.82 -2.34
CA LEU A 97 5.88 -25.67 -1.94
C LEU A 97 6.49 -25.89 -0.54
N MET A 98 5.73 -26.51 0.37
CA MET A 98 6.19 -26.81 1.74
C MET A 98 7.19 -27.97 1.82
N SER A 99 7.19 -28.91 0.86
CA SER A 99 8.15 -30.01 0.76
C SER A 99 9.48 -29.58 0.13
N ALA A 100 9.52 -28.42 -0.53
CA ALA A 100 10.76 -27.88 -1.08
C ALA A 100 11.76 -27.52 0.03
N PRO A 101 13.08 -27.57 -0.22
CA PRO A 101 14.12 -27.23 0.77
C PRO A 101 14.22 -25.71 0.97
N VAL A 102 13.08 -25.08 1.31
CA VAL A 102 12.94 -23.63 1.53
C VAL A 102 12.25 -23.38 2.87
N SER A 103 12.72 -22.38 3.63
CA SER A 103 12.06 -22.01 4.88
C SER A 103 10.75 -21.26 4.61
N ILE A 104 9.76 -21.45 5.49
CA ILE A 104 8.46 -20.76 5.39
C ILE A 104 8.64 -19.24 5.45
N THR A 105 9.59 -18.77 6.25
CA THR A 105 9.97 -17.34 6.28
C THR A 105 10.39 -16.82 4.90
N GLN A 106 11.16 -17.61 4.13
CA GLN A 106 11.59 -17.22 2.78
C GLN A 106 10.42 -17.16 1.80
N ILE A 107 9.44 -18.05 1.95
CA ILE A 107 8.21 -18.08 1.14
C ILE A 107 7.37 -16.83 1.42
N VAL A 108 7.08 -16.56 2.70
CA VAL A 108 6.27 -15.41 3.12
C VAL A 108 6.90 -14.10 2.71
N LEU A 109 8.20 -13.92 3.00
CA LEU A 109 8.94 -12.71 2.61
C LEU A 109 9.04 -12.55 1.09
N GLY A 110 9.23 -13.63 0.35
CA GLY A 110 9.28 -13.61 -1.11
C GLY A 110 7.95 -13.14 -1.72
N LYS A 111 6.83 -13.67 -1.23
CA LYS A 111 5.48 -13.27 -1.66
C LYS A 111 5.14 -11.83 -1.28
N PHE A 112 5.49 -11.43 -0.05
CA PHE A 112 5.32 -10.06 0.41
C PHE A 112 6.12 -9.07 -0.45
N LEU A 113 7.40 -9.34 -0.73
CA LEU A 113 8.25 -8.48 -1.55
C LEU A 113 7.77 -8.40 -3.01
N ALA A 114 7.21 -9.47 -3.56
CA ALA A 114 6.62 -9.44 -4.90
C ALA A 114 5.41 -8.49 -4.96
N LEU A 115 4.50 -8.57 -3.98
CA LEU A 115 3.34 -7.68 -3.89
C LEU A 115 3.78 -6.24 -3.63
N LEU A 116 4.71 -6.03 -2.68
CA LEU A 116 5.27 -4.71 -2.38
C LEU A 116 5.93 -4.10 -3.62
N GLY A 117 6.58 -4.91 -4.47
CA GLY A 117 7.17 -4.45 -5.73
C GLY A 117 6.16 -3.87 -6.72
N ILE A 118 4.97 -4.49 -6.85
CA ILE A 118 3.88 -3.95 -7.68
C ILE A 118 3.33 -2.65 -7.09
N LEU A 119 3.15 -2.61 -5.78
CA LEU A 119 2.68 -1.41 -5.08
C LEU A 119 3.71 -0.27 -5.18
N ALA A 120 5.00 -0.60 -5.07
CA ALA A 120 6.08 0.36 -5.29
C ALA A 120 6.12 0.90 -6.72
N LEU A 121 5.82 0.05 -7.72
CA LEU A 121 5.65 0.49 -9.09
C LEU A 121 4.48 1.47 -9.23
N ALA A 122 3.33 1.18 -8.63
CA ALA A 122 2.18 2.08 -8.63
C ALA A 122 2.50 3.42 -7.98
N VAL A 123 3.16 3.42 -6.81
CA VAL A 123 3.62 4.64 -6.13
C VAL A 123 4.66 5.38 -6.99
N GLY A 124 5.59 4.66 -7.63
CA GLY A 124 6.58 5.24 -8.54
C GLY A 124 5.95 5.94 -9.75
N LEU A 125 4.86 5.41 -10.28
CA LEU A 125 4.10 6.06 -11.37
C LEU A 125 3.43 7.35 -10.89
N ILE A 126 2.89 7.39 -9.67
CA ILE A 126 2.36 8.63 -9.07
C ILE A 126 3.48 9.67 -8.92
N VAL A 127 4.62 9.25 -8.38
CA VAL A 127 5.80 10.12 -8.21
C VAL A 127 6.27 10.66 -9.56
N ALA A 128 6.38 9.81 -10.58
CA ALA A 128 6.79 10.22 -11.93
C ALA A 128 5.82 11.26 -12.52
N MET A 129 4.52 11.06 -12.30
CA MET A 129 3.49 12.02 -12.72
C MET A 129 3.62 13.35 -11.97
N CYS A 130 3.84 13.33 -10.64
CA CYS A 130 4.05 14.56 -9.87
C CYS A 130 5.37 15.25 -10.24
N LEU A 131 6.42 14.50 -10.59
CA LEU A 131 7.68 15.08 -11.07
C LEU A 131 7.52 15.86 -12.39
N SER A 132 6.51 15.56 -13.21
CA SER A 132 6.25 16.35 -14.42
C SER A 132 5.91 17.82 -14.11
N LEU A 133 5.43 18.12 -12.90
CA LEU A 133 5.16 19.51 -12.45
C LEU A 133 6.43 20.36 -12.34
N THR A 134 7.64 19.77 -12.29
CA THR A 134 8.90 20.52 -12.25
C THR A 134 9.10 21.37 -13.50
N PHE A 135 8.48 21.01 -14.62
CA PHE A 135 8.52 21.80 -15.86
C PHE A 135 7.67 23.07 -15.79
N GLY A 136 6.70 23.15 -14.88
CA GLY A 136 5.76 24.28 -14.76
C GLY A 136 5.92 25.12 -13.49
N GLY A 137 6.68 24.64 -12.49
CA GLY A 137 6.81 25.36 -11.22
C GLY A 137 7.82 24.77 -10.26
N ARG A 138 7.95 25.39 -9.09
CA ARG A 138 8.81 24.87 -8.02
C ARG A 138 8.09 23.75 -7.26
N LEU A 139 8.65 22.56 -7.31
CA LEU A 139 8.19 21.40 -6.58
C LEU A 139 8.99 21.21 -5.29
N ASP A 140 8.31 20.98 -4.17
CA ASP A 140 8.95 20.56 -2.94
C ASP A 140 9.22 19.04 -3.00
N LEU A 141 10.48 18.69 -3.30
CA LEU A 141 10.92 17.29 -3.39
C LEU A 141 10.89 16.59 -2.02
N GLY A 142 11.08 17.35 -0.92
CA GLY A 142 11.00 16.81 0.43
C GLY A 142 9.58 16.33 0.77
N LEU A 143 8.61 17.19 0.48
CA LEU A 143 7.18 16.86 0.66
C LEU A 143 6.78 15.69 -0.24
N LEU A 144 7.23 15.66 -1.50
CA LEU A 144 6.94 14.57 -2.42
C LEU A 144 7.53 13.24 -1.94
N ALA A 145 8.79 13.25 -1.50
CA ALA A 145 9.47 12.05 -0.99
C ALA A 145 8.82 11.53 0.30
N ALA A 146 8.43 12.43 1.22
CA ALA A 146 7.70 12.05 2.44
C ALA A 146 6.36 11.38 2.12
N ASN A 147 5.56 11.96 1.21
CA ASN A 147 4.30 11.38 0.76
C ASN A 147 4.50 10.00 0.10
N ALA A 148 5.49 9.87 -0.78
CA ALA A 148 5.79 8.60 -1.44
C ALA A 148 6.21 7.50 -0.44
N LEU A 149 7.06 7.85 0.54
CA LEU A 149 7.48 6.94 1.60
C LEU A 149 6.29 6.54 2.48
N GLY A 150 5.48 7.50 2.91
CA GLY A 150 4.28 7.23 3.72
C GLY A 150 3.29 6.32 3.00
N LEU A 151 3.03 6.58 1.71
CA LEU A 151 2.14 5.75 0.91
C LEU A 151 2.69 4.33 0.70
N LEU A 152 4.00 4.18 0.51
CA LEU A 152 4.64 2.86 0.38
C LEU A 152 4.56 2.06 1.67
N LEU A 153 4.75 2.69 2.83
CA LEU A 153 4.64 2.06 4.14
C LEU A 153 3.19 1.63 4.43
N LEU A 154 2.23 2.49 4.14
CA LEU A 154 0.81 2.19 4.27
C LEU A 154 0.41 1.03 3.35
N ALA A 155 0.82 1.07 2.08
CA ALA A 155 0.57 0.00 1.12
C ALA A 155 1.23 -1.32 1.54
N GLY A 156 2.44 -1.28 2.11
CA GLY A 156 3.13 -2.42 2.70
C GLY A 156 2.37 -3.02 3.88
N SER A 157 1.78 -2.17 4.73
CA SER A 157 0.93 -2.61 5.84
C SER A 157 -0.34 -3.31 5.34
N PHE A 158 -1.01 -2.74 4.34
CA PHE A 158 -2.16 -3.36 3.70
C PHE A 158 -1.79 -4.71 3.06
N ALA A 159 -0.64 -4.78 2.39
CA ALA A 159 -0.13 -6.00 1.79
C ALA A 159 0.16 -7.10 2.83
N ALA A 160 0.71 -6.74 3.98
CA ALA A 160 0.98 -7.68 5.07
C ALA A 160 -0.31 -8.25 5.68
N VAL A 161 -1.32 -7.39 5.92
CA VAL A 161 -2.66 -7.81 6.37
C VAL A 161 -3.30 -8.73 5.34
N GLY A 162 -3.26 -8.38 4.05
CA GLY A 162 -3.84 -9.16 2.97
C GLY A 162 -3.16 -10.52 2.80
N LEU A 163 -1.83 -10.57 2.91
CA LEU A 163 -1.08 -11.83 2.88
C LEU A 163 -1.49 -12.75 4.04
N TYR A 164 -1.61 -12.21 5.25
CA TYR A 164 -2.06 -12.98 6.41
C TYR A 164 -3.45 -13.59 6.19
N LEU A 165 -4.41 -12.78 5.75
CA LEU A 165 -5.77 -13.26 5.50
C LEU A 165 -5.83 -14.26 4.33
N SER A 166 -4.96 -14.12 3.33
CA SER A 166 -4.78 -15.13 2.28
C SER A 166 -4.24 -16.47 2.82
N CYS A 167 -3.48 -16.46 3.92
CA CYS A 167 -3.03 -17.69 4.59
C CYS A 167 -4.13 -18.41 5.38
N LEU A 168 -5.22 -17.71 5.76
CA LEU A 168 -6.28 -18.29 6.59
C LEU A 168 -7.31 -19.11 5.81
N THR A 169 -7.47 -18.86 4.51
CA THR A 169 -8.52 -19.48 3.69
C THR A 169 -7.97 -20.11 2.42
N ALA A 170 -8.70 -21.09 1.88
CA ALA A 170 -8.44 -21.67 0.57
C ALA A 170 -9.24 -20.98 -0.57
N GLN A 171 -10.12 -20.03 -0.24
CA GLN A 171 -10.93 -19.33 -1.23
C GLN A 171 -10.43 -17.90 -1.41
N PRO A 172 -9.86 -17.53 -2.58
CA PRO A 172 -9.35 -16.19 -2.83
C PRO A 172 -10.37 -15.07 -2.59
N LEU A 173 -11.63 -15.29 -2.99
CA LEU A 173 -12.69 -14.31 -2.77
C LEU A 173 -12.94 -14.03 -1.28
N VAL A 174 -12.92 -15.05 -0.44
CA VAL A 174 -13.08 -14.90 1.02
C VAL A 174 -11.87 -14.15 1.60
N ALA A 175 -10.67 -14.43 1.10
CA ALA A 175 -9.47 -13.68 1.47
C ALA A 175 -9.59 -12.18 1.09
N ALA A 176 -10.10 -11.87 -0.12
CA ALA A 176 -10.30 -10.49 -0.56
C ALA A 176 -11.29 -9.74 0.33
N VAL A 177 -12.48 -10.33 0.54
CA VAL A 177 -13.54 -9.72 1.37
C VAL A 177 -13.07 -9.55 2.81
N GLY A 178 -12.40 -10.57 3.39
CA GLY A 178 -11.83 -10.48 4.73
C GLY A 178 -10.75 -9.40 4.84
N THR A 179 -9.87 -9.31 3.84
CA THR A 179 -8.84 -8.26 3.80
C THR A 179 -9.48 -6.87 3.71
N PHE A 180 -10.44 -6.70 2.81
CA PHE A 180 -11.15 -5.43 2.68
C PHE A 180 -11.86 -5.04 3.98
N ALA A 181 -12.57 -5.98 4.61
CA ALA A 181 -13.26 -5.75 5.88
C ALA A 181 -12.28 -5.36 7.01
N ALA A 182 -11.13 -6.07 7.12
CA ALA A 182 -10.11 -5.76 8.12
C ALA A 182 -9.49 -4.37 7.90
N LEU A 183 -9.13 -4.04 6.65
CA LEU A 183 -8.58 -2.73 6.30
C LEU A 183 -9.60 -1.61 6.50
N LEU A 184 -10.86 -1.86 6.14
CA LEU A 184 -11.95 -0.90 6.36
C LEU A 184 -12.19 -0.68 7.86
N ALA A 185 -12.15 -1.73 8.68
CA ALA A 185 -12.25 -1.60 10.13
C ALA A 185 -11.11 -0.74 10.70
N LEU A 186 -9.86 -0.97 10.26
CA LEU A 186 -8.72 -0.15 10.63
C LEU A 186 -8.85 1.30 10.15
N TRP A 187 -9.48 1.51 9.01
CA TRP A 187 -9.77 2.85 8.48
C TRP A 187 -10.86 3.56 9.30
N LEU A 188 -11.93 2.85 9.67
CA LEU A 188 -13.04 3.40 10.48
C LEU A 188 -12.60 3.80 11.90
N ILE A 189 -11.56 3.16 12.44
CA ILE A 189 -10.96 3.56 13.73
C ILE A 189 -10.55 5.03 13.71
N ASN A 190 -10.08 5.54 12.58
CA ASN A 190 -9.72 6.95 12.41
C ASN A 190 -10.90 7.90 12.67
N ILE A 191 -12.09 7.53 12.22
CA ILE A 191 -13.30 8.37 12.37
C ILE A 191 -13.75 8.42 13.84
N SER A 192 -13.50 7.34 14.58
CA SER A 192 -13.87 7.21 16.01
C SER A 192 -12.81 7.78 16.97
N ALA A 193 -11.61 8.05 16.46
CA ALA A 193 -10.47 8.52 17.26
C ALA A 193 -10.47 10.05 17.42
N THR A 194 -11.51 10.60 18.09
CA THR A 194 -11.70 12.05 18.26
C THR A 194 -10.75 12.62 19.33
N ASP A 195 -10.33 11.80 20.31
CA ASP A 195 -9.46 12.24 21.40
C ASP A 195 -7.98 11.93 21.12
N PRO A 196 -7.07 12.93 21.14
CA PRO A 196 -5.64 12.73 20.87
C PRO A 196 -4.91 11.75 21.81
N GLY A 197 -5.48 11.44 22.97
CA GLY A 197 -4.93 10.51 23.97
C GLY A 197 -5.53 9.10 23.93
N SER A 198 -6.47 8.82 23.03
CA SER A 198 -7.12 7.52 22.98
C SER A 198 -6.21 6.46 22.32
N LEU A 199 -6.32 5.20 22.79
CA LEU A 199 -5.64 4.07 22.14
C LEU A 199 -6.04 3.93 20.66
N LEU A 200 -7.25 4.34 20.32
CA LEU A 200 -7.77 4.33 18.95
C LEU A 200 -7.00 5.31 18.05
N HIS A 201 -6.59 6.46 18.59
CA HIS A 201 -5.77 7.43 17.86
C HIS A 201 -4.40 6.85 17.49
N VAL A 202 -3.77 6.11 18.42
CA VAL A 202 -2.47 5.45 18.18
C VAL A 202 -2.58 4.30 17.17
N LEU A 203 -3.75 3.66 17.08
CA LEU A 203 -3.99 2.55 16.14
C LEU A 203 -4.42 3.03 14.74
N SER A 204 -4.71 4.32 14.56
CA SER A 204 -5.20 4.85 13.29
C SER A 204 -4.09 4.94 12.23
N LEU A 205 -4.20 4.15 11.17
CA LEU A 205 -3.31 4.18 10.01
C LEU A 205 -3.26 5.53 9.30
N ILE A 206 -4.39 6.22 9.22
CA ILE A 206 -4.51 7.49 8.48
C ILE A 206 -3.84 8.63 9.23
N GLN A 207 -3.95 8.67 10.55
CA GLN A 207 -3.28 9.67 11.40
C GLN A 207 -1.76 9.69 11.18
N HIS A 208 -1.17 8.48 11.13
CA HIS A 208 0.25 8.34 10.85
C HIS A 208 0.60 8.76 9.42
N PHE A 209 -0.32 8.54 8.44
CA PHE A 209 -0.12 9.00 7.06
C PHE A 209 -0.21 10.54 6.93
N GLU A 210 -1.07 11.20 7.70
CA GLU A 210 -1.19 12.67 7.67
C GLU A 210 0.11 13.39 8.03
N THR A 211 0.94 12.80 8.90
CA THR A 211 2.26 13.34 9.23
C THR A 211 3.17 13.37 8.00
N PHE A 212 3.17 12.28 7.22
CA PHE A 212 3.92 12.22 5.96
C PHE A 212 3.34 13.16 4.91
N SER A 213 2.01 13.30 4.87
CA SER A 213 1.32 14.22 3.94
C SER A 213 1.70 15.69 4.18
N LYS A 214 2.09 16.05 5.41
CA LYS A 214 2.60 17.38 5.78
C LYS A 214 4.12 17.53 5.53
N GLY A 215 4.76 16.54 4.91
CA GLY A 215 6.19 16.57 4.63
C GLY A 215 7.11 16.25 5.81
N THR A 216 6.56 15.83 6.94
CA THR A 216 7.35 15.47 8.12
C THR A 216 7.47 13.95 8.23
N VAL A 217 8.69 13.47 8.46
CA VAL A 217 8.97 12.04 8.69
C VAL A 217 9.29 11.85 10.15
N ALA A 218 8.28 11.47 10.94
CA ALA A 218 8.49 11.17 12.36
C ALA A 218 8.86 9.69 12.54
N LEU A 219 9.87 9.42 13.37
CA LEU A 219 10.34 8.06 13.64
C LEU A 219 9.24 7.18 14.27
N LYS A 220 8.32 7.78 15.04
CA LYS A 220 7.17 7.08 15.62
C LYS A 220 6.24 6.50 14.55
N ASP A 221 5.98 7.26 13.47
CA ASP A 221 5.06 6.87 12.41
C ASP A 221 5.69 5.80 11.50
N LEU A 222 6.99 5.94 11.24
CA LEU A 222 7.78 4.90 10.57
C LEU A 222 7.77 3.59 11.38
N GLY A 223 8.05 3.68 12.69
CA GLY A 223 8.06 2.54 13.61
C GLY A 223 6.70 1.84 13.68
N TYR A 224 5.61 2.59 13.70
CA TYR A 224 4.26 2.05 13.69
C TYR A 224 4.00 1.14 12.47
N TYR A 225 4.27 1.63 11.25
CA TYR A 225 4.09 0.84 10.03
C TYR A 225 4.99 -0.38 9.99
N LEU A 226 6.26 -0.26 10.37
CA LEU A 226 7.20 -1.38 10.40
C LEU A 226 6.79 -2.45 11.40
N VAL A 227 6.31 -2.07 12.59
CA VAL A 227 5.80 -3.01 13.61
C VAL A 227 4.55 -3.72 13.09
N LEU A 228 3.63 -2.99 12.45
CA LEU A 228 2.42 -3.58 11.87
C LEU A 228 2.76 -4.60 10.77
N ILE A 229 3.65 -4.23 9.85
CA ILE A 229 4.12 -5.14 8.79
C ILE A 229 4.76 -6.39 9.42
N ALA A 230 5.69 -6.21 10.36
CA ALA A 230 6.38 -7.32 11.02
C ALA A 230 5.39 -8.24 11.76
N LEU A 231 4.40 -7.68 12.46
CA LEU A 231 3.37 -8.43 13.17
C LEU A 231 2.61 -9.37 12.22
N PHE A 232 2.04 -8.83 11.13
CA PHE A 232 1.25 -9.63 10.20
C PHE A 232 2.09 -10.63 9.39
N LEU A 233 3.36 -10.31 9.09
CA LEU A 233 4.28 -11.27 8.49
C LEU A 233 4.62 -12.41 9.45
N LEU A 234 4.86 -12.12 10.74
CA LEU A 234 5.09 -13.15 11.75
C LEU A 234 3.85 -14.04 11.95
N LEU A 235 2.65 -13.47 11.97
CA LEU A 235 1.40 -14.22 12.03
C LEU A 235 1.23 -15.14 10.81
N SER A 236 1.59 -14.65 9.61
CA SER A 236 1.56 -15.44 8.36
C SER A 236 2.54 -16.62 8.43
N ILE A 237 3.75 -16.37 8.91
CA ILE A 237 4.77 -17.43 9.09
C ILE A 237 4.26 -18.47 10.07
N ARG A 238 3.79 -18.09 11.24
CA ARG A 238 3.26 -19.00 12.27
C ARG A 238 2.09 -19.82 11.75
N ARG A 239 1.20 -19.20 10.97
CA ARG A 239 0.05 -19.89 10.39
C ARG A 239 0.48 -20.99 9.42
N LEU A 240 1.42 -20.70 8.52
CA LEU A 240 1.94 -21.68 7.55
C LEU A 240 2.79 -22.75 8.22
N ASP A 241 3.55 -22.42 9.28
CA ASP A 241 4.27 -23.41 10.10
C ASP A 241 3.32 -24.41 10.75
N ALA A 242 2.20 -23.93 11.31
CA ALA A 242 1.17 -24.80 11.90
C ALA A 242 0.52 -25.70 10.87
N ASP A 243 0.33 -25.26 9.63
CA ASP A 243 -0.18 -26.08 8.54
C ASP A 243 0.84 -27.16 8.11
N ARG A 244 2.14 -26.82 8.08
CA ARG A 244 3.23 -27.77 7.77
C ARG A 244 3.34 -28.90 8.79
N LEU A 245 3.07 -28.62 10.06
CA LEU A 245 3.11 -29.64 11.14
C LEU A 245 1.90 -30.58 11.12
N ARG A 246 0.84 -30.22 10.38
CA ARG A 246 -0.41 -31.02 10.27
C ARG A 246 -0.49 -31.81 8.98
N ALA A 247 0.36 -31.51 8.01
CA ALA A 247 0.46 -32.22 6.73
C ALA A 247 1.50 -33.33 6.80
#